data_7fbd108f3852471b8cd8d25e7ca5c94e
#
_entry.id   7fbd108f3852471b8cd8d25e7ca5c94e
#
_cell.length_a   1.000
_cell.length_b   1.000
_cell.length_c   1.000
_cell.angle_alpha   90.00
_cell.angle_beta   90.00
_cell.angle_gamma   90.00
#
_symmetry.space_group_name_H-M   'P 1'
#
loop_
_entity.id
_entity.type
_entity.pdbx_description
1 polymer ?
#
loop_
_entity_poly.entity_id
_entity_poly.type
_entity_poly.pdbx_seq_one_letter_code
_entity_poly.pdbx_strand_id
1 'polypeptide(L)'
;ILFAIPSVIGYSSMKWTDYFAVPGGILLCIVGIYLALKNIGWSNIISYKGSGEISFAAGVTMILGMNVSQFVISADYTRYAKPCWKDNILIPIGIVAIGIPLLFIGAIMGAGNGTADIVAVMENLGFPIWGFIVLWLAAWTSQLVNNYTMGLSFSNMLNIKTNKGRAIVTAAGTFLSLLLC
;
A
#
# COMPACT_ATOMS: atom_id res chain seq x y z
N ILE A 1 -5.52 -12.31 -11.65
CA ILE A 1 -4.81 -13.62 -11.53
C ILE A 1 -3.31 -13.42 -11.66
N LEU A 2 -2.80 -12.80 -12.73
CA LEU A 2 -1.35 -12.60 -12.95
C LEU A 2 -0.66 -11.92 -11.77
N PHE A 3 -1.31 -10.94 -11.15
CA PHE A 3 -0.76 -10.23 -9.99
C PHE A 3 -0.63 -11.07 -8.72
N ALA A 4 -1.38 -12.15 -8.60
CA ALA A 4 -1.30 -13.04 -7.45
C ALA A 4 -0.17 -14.08 -7.57
N ILE A 5 0.43 -14.26 -8.73
CA ILE A 5 1.47 -15.27 -8.95
C ILE A 5 2.62 -15.15 -7.95
N PRO A 6 3.21 -13.96 -7.69
CA PRO A 6 4.29 -13.87 -6.72
C PRO A 6 3.89 -14.27 -5.29
N SER A 7 2.65 -13.99 -4.87
CA SER A 7 2.16 -14.37 -3.53
C SER A 7 1.96 -15.89 -3.41
N VAL A 8 1.55 -16.55 -4.48
CA VAL A 8 1.43 -18.03 -4.54
C VAL A 8 2.81 -18.69 -4.46
N ILE A 9 3.79 -18.18 -5.21
CA ILE A 9 5.19 -18.67 -5.19
C ILE A 9 5.78 -18.49 -3.80
N GLY A 10 5.60 -17.33 -3.18
CA GLY A 10 5.99 -17.07 -1.82
C GLY A 10 6.79 -15.79 -1.60
N TYR A 11 7.23 -15.60 -0.36
CA TYR A 11 7.89 -14.38 0.11
C TYR A 11 9.09 -13.92 -0.75
N SER A 12 9.90 -14.86 -1.22
CA SER A 12 11.07 -14.52 -2.06
C SER A 12 10.68 -13.83 -3.37
N SER A 13 9.58 -14.27 -3.98
CA SER A 13 9.07 -13.66 -5.23
C SER A 13 8.46 -12.28 -4.97
N MET A 14 7.74 -12.12 -3.86
CA MET A 14 7.17 -10.83 -3.44
C MET A 14 8.27 -9.78 -3.22
N LYS A 15 9.34 -10.17 -2.52
CA LYS A 15 10.51 -9.31 -2.26
C LYS A 15 11.09 -8.73 -3.55
N TRP A 16 11.20 -9.51 -4.62
CA TRP A 16 11.68 -9.02 -5.91
C TRP A 16 10.73 -8.00 -6.55
N THR A 17 9.43 -8.23 -6.44
CA THR A 17 8.43 -7.28 -6.92
C THR A 17 8.55 -5.93 -6.20
N ASP A 18 8.75 -5.94 -4.88
CA ASP A 18 8.88 -4.73 -4.08
C ASP A 18 10.15 -3.93 -4.41
N TYR A 19 11.23 -4.58 -4.79
CA TYR A 19 12.45 -3.90 -5.23
C TYR A 19 12.25 -2.99 -6.44
N PHE A 20 11.26 -3.27 -7.29
CA PHE A 20 10.91 -2.41 -8.43
C PHE A 20 9.76 -1.46 -8.09
N ALA A 21 8.74 -1.96 -7.40
CA ALA A 21 7.53 -1.19 -7.12
C ALA A 21 7.78 -0.05 -6.12
N VAL A 22 8.56 -0.29 -5.06
CA VAL A 22 8.79 0.72 -4.01
C VAL A 22 9.60 1.91 -4.53
N PRO A 23 10.75 1.76 -5.20
CA PRO A 23 11.46 2.90 -5.77
C PRO A 23 10.64 3.64 -6.82
N GLY A 24 9.90 2.91 -7.66
CA GLY A 24 9.00 3.51 -8.64
C GLY A 24 7.90 4.36 -7.99
N GLY A 25 7.27 3.84 -6.94
CA GLY A 25 6.27 4.58 -6.16
C GLY A 25 6.83 5.84 -5.50
N ILE A 26 8.02 5.76 -4.90
CA ILE A 26 8.69 6.92 -4.28
C ILE A 26 9.00 7.99 -5.35
N LEU A 27 9.54 7.59 -6.49
CA LEU A 27 9.84 8.51 -7.58
C LEU A 27 8.58 9.23 -8.07
N LEU A 28 7.49 8.50 -8.25
CA LEU A 28 6.20 9.07 -8.67
C LEU A 28 5.63 10.03 -7.61
N CYS A 29 5.78 9.72 -6.32
CA CYS A 29 5.40 10.63 -5.25
C CYS A 29 6.21 11.93 -5.28
N ILE A 30 7.54 11.86 -5.49
CA ILE A 30 8.40 13.05 -5.61
C ILE A 30 7.99 13.90 -6.81
N VAL A 31 7.76 13.28 -7.96
CA VAL A 31 7.28 13.98 -9.16
C VAL A 31 5.91 14.62 -8.91
N GLY A 32 5.00 13.90 -8.28
CA GLY A 32 3.66 14.41 -7.95
C GLY A 32 3.70 15.63 -7.04
N ILE A 33 4.53 15.61 -5.98
CA ILE A 33 4.73 16.79 -5.11
C ILE A 33 5.31 17.96 -5.92
N TYR A 34 6.37 17.71 -6.68
CA TYR A 34 7.02 18.76 -7.46
C TYR A 34 6.02 19.45 -8.40
N LEU A 35 5.18 18.67 -9.08
CA LEU A 35 4.17 19.20 -10.00
C LEU A 35 3.04 19.93 -9.25
N ALA A 36 2.58 19.40 -8.12
CA ALA A 36 1.58 20.06 -7.29
C ALA A 36 2.08 21.41 -6.79
N LEU A 37 3.32 21.49 -6.31
CA LEU A 37 3.94 22.74 -5.86
C LEU A 37 4.15 23.75 -7.00
N LYS A 38 4.55 23.27 -8.18
CA LYS A 38 4.80 24.12 -9.34
C LYS A 38 3.50 24.68 -9.95
N ASN A 39 2.47 23.87 -10.08
CA ASN A 39 1.24 24.25 -10.77
C ASN A 39 0.25 25.00 -9.88
N ILE A 40 0.17 24.63 -8.60
CA ILE A 40 -0.84 25.13 -7.67
C ILE A 40 -0.26 26.19 -6.73
N GLY A 41 1.01 26.04 -6.37
CA GLY A 41 1.72 26.93 -5.46
C GLY A 41 1.44 26.61 -3.99
N TRP A 42 2.47 26.79 -3.17
CA TRP A 42 2.45 26.50 -1.73
C TRP A 42 1.36 27.27 -0.96
N SER A 43 1.14 28.54 -1.34
CA SER A 43 0.14 29.38 -0.69
C SER A 43 -1.29 28.83 -0.80
N ASN A 44 -1.66 28.31 -1.96
CA ASN A 44 -2.99 27.74 -2.19
C ASN A 44 -3.19 26.41 -1.45
N ILE A 45 -2.13 25.63 -1.32
CA ILE A 45 -2.16 24.36 -0.58
C ILE A 45 -2.39 24.61 0.91
N ILE A 46 -1.69 25.59 1.50
CA ILE A 46 -1.84 25.92 2.94
C ILE A 46 -3.20 26.57 3.22
N SER A 47 -3.72 27.36 2.30
CA SER A 47 -5.02 28.03 2.46
C SER A 47 -6.22 27.11 2.18
N TYR A 48 -5.98 25.87 1.76
CA TYR A 48 -7.04 24.91 1.50
C TYR A 48 -7.85 24.64 2.76
N LYS A 49 -9.11 25.00 2.71
CA LYS A 49 -10.09 24.64 3.74
C LYS A 49 -10.84 23.43 3.24
N GLY A 50 -10.68 22.29 3.92
CA GLY A 50 -11.43 21.07 3.58
C GLY A 50 -12.94 21.32 3.50
N SER A 51 -13.68 20.42 2.85
CA SER A 51 -15.14 20.51 2.70
C SER A 51 -15.90 20.53 4.03
N GLY A 52 -15.24 20.14 5.14
CA GLY A 52 -15.88 20.03 6.46
C GLY A 52 -16.79 18.81 6.63
N GLU A 53 -16.90 17.96 5.61
CA GLU A 53 -17.73 16.75 5.65
C GLU A 53 -17.23 15.70 6.63
N ILE A 54 -15.91 15.68 6.87
CA ILE A 54 -15.24 14.70 7.76
C ILE A 54 -14.73 15.44 8.98
N SER A 55 -15.21 15.07 10.17
CA SER A 55 -14.67 15.60 11.42
C SER A 55 -13.23 15.11 11.65
N PHE A 56 -12.45 15.87 12.43
CA PHE A 56 -11.08 15.47 12.78
C PHE A 56 -11.01 14.08 13.41
N ALA A 57 -11.94 13.78 14.33
CA ALA A 57 -12.01 12.46 14.97
C ALA A 57 -12.30 11.34 13.96
N ALA A 58 -13.19 11.55 13.00
CA ALA A 58 -13.47 10.58 11.95
C ALA A 58 -12.26 10.38 11.05
N GLY A 59 -11.54 11.44 10.67
CA GLY A 59 -10.31 11.35 9.90
C GLY A 59 -9.22 10.54 10.62
N VAL A 60 -9.01 10.80 11.91
CA VAL A 60 -8.07 10.02 12.75
C VAL A 60 -8.47 8.54 12.78
N THR A 61 -9.76 8.26 12.98
CA THR A 61 -10.26 6.87 13.01
C THR A 61 -10.04 6.15 11.68
N MET A 62 -10.26 6.83 10.54
CA MET A 62 -9.99 6.26 9.21
C MET A 62 -8.51 5.93 9.03
N ILE A 63 -7.59 6.84 9.39
CA ILE A 63 -6.14 6.61 9.28
C ILE A 63 -5.70 5.46 10.19
N LEU A 64 -6.19 5.40 11.43
CA LEU A 64 -5.89 4.31 12.34
C LEU A 64 -6.44 2.98 11.80
N GLY A 65 -7.67 2.96 11.29
CA GLY A 65 -8.29 1.77 10.71
C GLY A 65 -7.50 1.19 9.54
N MET A 66 -6.99 2.04 8.65
CA MET A 66 -6.13 1.62 7.54
C MET A 66 -4.82 0.99 8.03
N ASN A 67 -4.26 1.47 9.13
CA ASN A 67 -2.96 1.02 9.64
C ASN A 67 -3.05 -0.20 10.57
N VAL A 68 -4.18 -0.43 11.22
CA VAL A 68 -4.36 -1.57 12.15
C VAL A 68 -4.08 -2.91 11.47
N SER A 69 -4.56 -3.09 10.25
CA SER A 69 -4.31 -4.30 9.47
C SER A 69 -2.81 -4.51 9.21
N GLN A 70 -2.07 -3.45 8.94
CA GLN A 70 -0.62 -3.51 8.71
C GLN A 70 0.13 -3.93 9.99
N PHE A 71 -0.29 -3.46 11.15
CA PHE A 71 0.30 -3.88 12.42
C PHE A 71 0.05 -5.35 12.72
N VAL A 72 -1.15 -5.85 12.47
CA VAL A 72 -1.46 -7.29 12.64
C VAL A 72 -0.63 -8.15 11.69
N ILE A 73 -0.52 -7.75 10.43
CA ILE A 73 0.25 -8.46 9.40
C ILE A 73 1.76 -8.37 9.65
N SER A 74 2.25 -7.37 10.38
CA SER A 74 3.68 -7.19 10.63
C SER A 74 4.36 -8.41 11.25
N ALA A 75 3.63 -9.22 12.02
CA ALA A 75 4.11 -10.48 12.57
C ALA A 75 4.50 -11.51 11.48
N ASP A 76 3.79 -11.51 10.34
CA ASP A 76 4.07 -12.40 9.21
C ASP A 76 5.38 -12.07 8.51
N TYR A 77 5.83 -10.82 8.61
CA TYR A 77 7.11 -10.38 8.05
C TYR A 77 8.25 -10.51 9.04
N THR A 78 8.02 -10.23 10.32
CA THR A 78 9.07 -10.32 11.37
C THR A 78 9.59 -11.74 11.52
N ARG A 79 8.80 -12.76 11.19
CA ARG A 79 9.25 -14.15 11.22
C ARG A 79 10.44 -14.44 10.28
N TYR A 80 10.67 -13.60 9.27
CA TYR A 80 11.82 -13.70 8.37
C TYR A 80 13.03 -12.87 8.82
N ALA A 81 12.86 -12.04 9.84
CA ALA A 81 13.94 -11.28 10.44
C ALA A 81 14.83 -12.17 11.31
N LYS A 82 16.06 -11.74 11.54
CA LYS A 82 16.92 -12.41 12.52
C LYS A 82 16.29 -12.34 13.91
N PRO A 83 16.50 -13.34 14.78
CA PRO A 83 15.93 -13.35 16.13
C PRO A 83 16.65 -12.35 17.04
N CYS A 84 16.67 -11.08 16.64
CA CYS A 84 17.17 -9.99 17.44
C CYS A 84 16.16 -8.84 17.47
N TRP A 85 16.07 -8.14 18.59
CA TRP A 85 15.09 -7.09 18.76
C TRP A 85 15.29 -5.92 17.79
N LYS A 86 16.54 -5.64 17.39
CA LYS A 86 16.89 -4.57 16.45
C LYS A 86 16.25 -4.78 15.08
N ASP A 87 16.36 -5.99 14.54
CA ASP A 87 15.78 -6.33 13.23
C ASP A 87 14.24 -6.34 13.29
N ASN A 88 13.67 -6.79 14.41
CA ASN A 88 12.22 -6.85 14.58
C ASN A 88 11.59 -5.47 14.74
N ILE A 89 12.24 -4.50 15.37
CA ILE A 89 11.71 -3.15 15.53
C ILE A 89 11.82 -2.31 14.26
N LEU A 90 12.73 -2.66 13.34
CA LEU A 90 12.87 -1.94 12.07
C LEU A 90 11.63 -2.04 11.18
N ILE A 91 10.85 -3.12 11.30
CA ILE A 91 9.63 -3.29 10.49
C ILE A 91 8.54 -2.27 10.88
N PRO A 92 8.09 -2.18 12.16
CA PRO A 92 7.12 -1.16 12.54
C PRO A 92 7.65 0.27 12.37
N ILE A 93 8.94 0.51 12.63
CA ILE A 93 9.55 1.81 12.36
C ILE A 93 9.49 2.13 10.87
N GLY A 94 9.80 1.18 9.99
CA GLY A 94 9.74 1.37 8.55
C GLY A 94 8.32 1.71 8.07
N ILE A 95 7.31 1.04 8.59
CA ILE A 95 5.90 1.32 8.29
C ILE A 95 5.55 2.77 8.66
N VAL A 96 5.93 3.21 9.86
CA VAL A 96 5.64 4.57 10.34
C VAL A 96 6.48 5.61 9.60
N ALA A 97 7.77 5.37 9.43
CA ALA A 97 8.71 6.32 8.82
C ALA A 97 8.43 6.56 7.33
N ILE A 98 7.84 5.61 6.64
CA ILE A 98 7.45 5.76 5.23
C ILE A 98 5.97 6.14 5.11
N GLY A 99 5.11 5.53 5.91
CA GLY A 99 3.66 5.75 5.84
C GLY A 99 3.25 7.19 6.17
N ILE A 100 3.84 7.80 7.19
CA ILE A 100 3.52 9.19 7.56
C ILE A 100 3.87 10.17 6.43
N PRO A 101 5.10 10.20 5.87
CA PRO A 101 5.40 11.05 4.72
C PRO A 101 4.48 10.82 3.54
N LEU A 102 4.14 9.58 3.20
CA LEU A 102 3.24 9.28 2.10
C LEU A 102 1.82 9.83 2.32
N LEU A 103 1.31 9.80 3.55
CA LEU A 103 0.03 10.43 3.90
C LEU A 103 0.08 11.95 3.69
N PHE A 104 1.17 12.61 4.12
CA PHE A 104 1.36 14.04 3.87
C PHE A 104 1.44 14.38 2.37
N ILE A 105 2.15 13.55 1.61
CA ILE A 105 2.24 13.71 0.15
C ILE A 105 0.86 13.62 -0.49
N GLY A 106 0.10 12.59 -0.14
CA GLY A 106 -1.27 12.41 -0.63
C GLY A 106 -2.18 13.60 -0.25
N ALA A 107 -2.06 14.09 0.99
CA ALA A 107 -2.82 15.26 1.45
C ALA A 107 -2.46 16.53 0.68
N ILE A 108 -1.17 16.79 0.43
CA ILE A 108 -0.69 17.94 -0.36
C ILE A 108 -1.21 17.84 -1.80
N MET A 109 -1.10 16.69 -2.43
CA MET A 109 -1.58 16.48 -3.79
C MET A 109 -3.10 16.63 -3.90
N GLY A 110 -3.85 16.05 -2.94
CA GLY A 110 -5.30 16.15 -2.90
C GLY A 110 -5.80 17.56 -2.61
N ALA A 111 -5.23 18.25 -1.61
CA ALA A 111 -5.57 19.63 -1.28
C ALA A 111 -5.29 20.57 -2.45
N GLY A 112 -4.18 20.36 -3.15
CA GLY A 112 -3.82 21.17 -4.30
C GLY A 112 -4.77 21.02 -5.49
N ASN A 113 -5.30 19.81 -5.71
CA ASN A 113 -6.17 19.53 -6.86
C ASN A 113 -7.67 19.50 -6.52
N GLY A 114 -8.03 19.65 -5.24
CA GLY A 114 -9.43 19.60 -4.78
C GLY A 114 -10.09 18.23 -4.92
N THR A 115 -9.30 17.17 -5.11
CA THR A 115 -9.79 15.79 -5.23
C THR A 115 -8.86 14.81 -4.54
N ALA A 116 -9.42 13.74 -3.97
CA ALA A 116 -8.67 12.65 -3.38
C ALA A 116 -8.35 11.51 -4.37
N ASP A 117 -8.89 11.57 -5.58
CA ASP A 117 -8.63 10.57 -6.62
C ASP A 117 -7.27 10.83 -7.26
N ILE A 118 -6.32 9.90 -7.07
CA ILE A 118 -4.96 10.03 -7.60
C ILE A 118 -4.92 10.06 -9.14
N VAL A 119 -5.87 9.41 -9.80
CA VAL A 119 -5.95 9.43 -11.26
C VAL A 119 -6.35 10.82 -11.73
N ALA A 120 -7.40 11.39 -11.14
CA ALA A 120 -7.83 12.76 -11.43
C ALA A 120 -6.76 13.81 -11.08
N VAL A 121 -6.03 13.61 -9.96
CA VAL A 121 -4.89 14.45 -9.60
C VAL A 121 -3.82 14.44 -10.68
N MET A 122 -3.43 13.26 -11.17
CA MET A 122 -2.40 13.13 -12.20
C MET A 122 -2.88 13.62 -13.57
N GLU A 123 -4.16 13.48 -13.88
CA GLU A 123 -4.77 14.04 -15.07
C GLU A 123 -4.71 15.57 -15.04
N ASN A 124 -5.11 16.20 -13.94
CA ASN A 124 -5.02 17.63 -13.73
C ASN A 124 -3.57 18.18 -13.81
N LEU A 125 -2.61 17.36 -13.41
CA LEU A 125 -1.18 17.69 -13.52
C LEU A 125 -0.62 17.44 -14.94
N GLY A 126 -1.43 16.94 -15.89
CA GLY A 126 -1.04 16.66 -17.27
C GLY A 126 -0.37 15.31 -17.48
N PHE A 127 -0.48 14.37 -16.53
CA PHE A 127 0.14 13.05 -16.58
C PHE A 127 -0.83 11.88 -16.29
N PRO A 128 -1.91 11.72 -17.07
CA PRO A 128 -2.94 10.72 -16.78
C PRO A 128 -2.39 9.28 -16.79
N ILE A 129 -1.46 8.97 -17.69
CA ILE A 129 -0.83 7.64 -17.77
C ILE A 129 -0.06 7.32 -16.50
N TRP A 130 0.62 8.29 -15.91
CA TRP A 130 1.37 8.11 -14.66
C TRP A 130 0.44 7.87 -13.48
N GLY A 131 -0.71 8.52 -13.42
CA GLY A 131 -1.72 8.27 -12.41
C GLY A 131 -2.21 6.82 -12.43
N PHE A 132 -2.48 6.32 -13.61
CA PHE A 132 -2.85 4.92 -13.80
C PHE A 132 -1.74 3.95 -13.36
N ILE A 133 -0.48 4.23 -13.73
CA ILE A 133 0.67 3.39 -13.34
C ILE A 133 0.84 3.37 -11.81
N VAL A 134 0.72 4.54 -11.14
CA VAL A 134 0.81 4.63 -9.67
C VAL A 134 -0.28 3.78 -9.01
N LEU A 135 -1.53 3.98 -9.43
CA LEU A 135 -2.66 3.23 -8.89
C LEU A 135 -2.48 1.72 -9.11
N TRP A 136 -2.04 1.35 -10.30
CA TRP A 136 -1.80 -0.04 -10.67
C TRP A 136 -0.69 -0.68 -9.82
N LEU A 137 0.46 -0.01 -9.64
CA LEU A 137 1.55 -0.48 -8.79
C LEU A 137 1.13 -0.59 -7.33
N ALA A 138 0.43 0.40 -6.80
CA ALA A 138 -0.05 0.41 -5.43
C ALA A 138 -1.07 -0.71 -5.18
N ALA A 139 -2.02 -0.91 -6.10
CA ALA A 139 -2.97 -2.00 -6.03
C ALA A 139 -2.28 -3.37 -6.11
N TRP A 140 -1.29 -3.50 -6.98
CA TRP A 140 -0.55 -4.75 -7.14
C TRP A 140 0.21 -5.14 -5.89
N THR A 141 1.03 -4.24 -5.32
CA THR A 141 1.79 -4.51 -4.10
C THR A 141 0.88 -4.83 -2.91
N SER A 142 -0.22 -4.08 -2.74
CA SER A 142 -1.22 -4.34 -1.71
C SER A 142 -1.87 -5.72 -1.87
N GLN A 143 -2.23 -6.10 -3.09
CA GLN A 143 -2.81 -7.41 -3.39
C GLN A 143 -1.86 -8.58 -3.11
N LEU A 144 -0.57 -8.42 -3.40
CA LEU A 144 0.44 -9.44 -3.09
C LEU A 144 0.49 -9.75 -1.59
N VAL A 145 0.53 -8.70 -0.78
CA VAL A 145 0.57 -8.79 0.69
C VAL A 145 -0.69 -9.46 1.22
N ASN A 146 -1.86 -9.00 0.81
CA ASN A 146 -3.13 -9.51 1.27
C ASN A 146 -3.33 -10.99 0.91
N ASN A 147 -3.02 -11.38 -0.33
CA ASN A 147 -3.13 -12.76 -0.78
C ASN A 147 -2.15 -13.69 -0.04
N TYR A 148 -0.92 -13.23 0.20
CA TYR A 148 0.06 -14.00 0.94
C TYR A 148 -0.37 -14.23 2.39
N THR A 149 -0.82 -13.19 3.08
CA THR A 149 -1.30 -13.26 4.46
C THR A 149 -2.55 -14.14 4.58
N MET A 150 -3.49 -14.01 3.64
CA MET A 150 -4.64 -14.90 3.54
C MET A 150 -4.21 -16.37 3.43
N GLY A 151 -3.28 -16.67 2.51
CA GLY A 151 -2.74 -18.02 2.33
C GLY A 151 -2.06 -18.57 3.59
N LEU A 152 -1.33 -17.74 4.35
CA LEU A 152 -0.74 -18.12 5.62
C LEU A 152 -1.81 -18.40 6.68
N SER A 153 -2.77 -17.51 6.83
CA SER A 153 -3.83 -17.63 7.84
C SER A 153 -4.66 -18.90 7.63
N PHE A 154 -5.12 -19.15 6.40
CA PHE A 154 -5.87 -20.38 6.09
C PHE A 154 -5.00 -21.63 6.22
N SER A 155 -3.73 -21.59 5.83
CA SER A 155 -2.83 -22.73 6.00
C SER A 155 -2.62 -23.06 7.47
N ASN A 156 -2.50 -22.06 8.34
CA ASN A 156 -2.40 -22.27 9.78
C ASN A 156 -3.71 -22.85 10.35
N MET A 157 -4.86 -22.32 9.94
CA MET A 157 -6.17 -22.81 10.38
C MET A 157 -6.38 -24.27 9.98
N LEU A 158 -5.96 -24.69 8.79
CA LEU A 158 -6.06 -26.04 8.28
C LEU A 158 -4.88 -26.95 8.68
N ASN A 159 -3.95 -26.46 9.51
CA ASN A 159 -2.73 -27.16 9.93
C ASN A 159 -1.85 -27.68 8.76
N ILE A 160 -1.82 -26.91 7.66
CA ILE A 160 -1.04 -27.22 6.47
C ILE A 160 0.38 -26.67 6.66
N LYS A 161 1.37 -27.57 6.82
CA LYS A 161 2.77 -27.20 7.11
C LYS A 161 3.67 -27.13 5.87
N THR A 162 3.17 -27.54 4.71
CA THR A 162 3.98 -27.61 3.48
C THR A 162 3.87 -26.34 2.65
N ASN A 163 4.98 -25.91 2.03
CA ASN A 163 4.96 -24.76 1.12
C ASN A 163 4.04 -24.99 -0.09
N LYS A 164 3.96 -26.23 -0.59
CA LYS A 164 3.05 -26.58 -1.68
C LYS A 164 1.58 -26.44 -1.25
N GLY A 165 1.25 -26.90 -0.05
CA GLY A 165 -0.11 -26.78 0.49
C GLY A 165 -0.50 -25.31 0.69
N ARG A 166 0.40 -24.47 1.22
CA ARG A 166 0.19 -23.03 1.33
C ARG A 166 -0.07 -22.40 -0.06
N ALA A 167 0.74 -22.73 -1.07
CA ALA A 167 0.58 -22.22 -2.42
C ALA A 167 -0.80 -22.58 -3.01
N ILE A 168 -1.26 -23.81 -2.80
CA ILE A 168 -2.58 -24.27 -3.24
C ILE A 168 -3.69 -23.47 -2.54
N VAL A 169 -3.59 -23.28 -1.22
CA VAL A 169 -4.58 -22.51 -0.44
C VAL A 169 -4.62 -21.05 -0.91
N THR A 170 -3.46 -20.43 -1.13
CA THR A 170 -3.36 -19.06 -1.64
C THR A 170 -3.99 -18.94 -3.04
N ALA A 171 -3.70 -19.89 -3.94
CA ALA A 171 -4.27 -19.90 -5.28
C ALA A 171 -5.79 -20.11 -5.26
N ALA A 172 -6.28 -21.06 -4.45
CA ALA A 172 -7.70 -21.33 -4.29
C ALA A 172 -8.46 -20.12 -3.71
N GLY A 173 -7.91 -19.48 -2.67
CA GLY A 173 -8.50 -18.28 -2.08
C GLY A 173 -8.52 -17.09 -3.05
N THR A 174 -7.45 -16.91 -3.83
CA THR A 174 -7.43 -15.88 -4.88
C THR A 174 -8.48 -16.15 -5.96
N PHE A 175 -8.63 -17.41 -6.37
CA PHE A 175 -9.65 -17.78 -7.35
C PHE A 175 -11.07 -17.60 -6.81
N LEU A 176 -11.29 -17.96 -5.55
CA LEU A 176 -12.59 -17.78 -4.89
C LEU A 176 -12.95 -16.28 -4.76
N SER A 177 -11.98 -15.43 -4.42
CA SER A 177 -12.21 -13.98 -4.34
C SER A 177 -12.58 -13.37 -5.70
N LEU A 178 -12.07 -13.93 -6.80
CA LEU A 178 -12.44 -13.50 -8.16
C LEU A 178 -13.86 -13.93 -8.56
N LEU A 179 -14.36 -15.03 -8.00
CA LEU A 179 -15.74 -15.48 -8.27
C LEU A 179 -16.78 -14.69 -7.48
N LEU A 180 -16.35 -14.05 -6.38
CA LEU A 180 -17.24 -13.27 -5.49
C LEU A 180 -17.23 -11.76 -5.80
N CYS A 181 -16.38 -11.29 -6.70
CA CYS A 181 -16.36 -9.93 -7.23
C CYS A 181 -17.17 -9.80 -8.51
#